data_77fb3701bfe7c3975489d926986f0391
#
_entry.id   77fb3701bfe7c3975489d926986f0391
#
_cell.length_a   1.000
_cell.length_b   1.000
_cell.length_c   1.000
_cell.angle_alpha   90.00
_cell.angle_beta   90.00
_cell.angle_gamma   90.00
#
_symmetry.space_group_name_H-M   'P 1'
#
loop_
_entity.id
_entity.type
_entity.pdbx_description
1 polymer ?
#
loop_
_entity_poly.entity_id
_entity_poly.type
_entity_poly.pdbx_seq_one_letter_code
_entity_poly.pdbx_strand_id
1 'polypeptide(L)'
;MSESYPLDNLLSVRLFREETAKRGVSVAQASLREARENLESRKAELEAWRKWRDEEVERRYDALIGTKLPIGKLTAFNQGIARLADDELARAAAVDKSAETVRTCEKKVEDAKALVHTARQNTAKIEAHKALWSEDLKKEEERAEAVS
;
A
#
# COMPACT_ATOMS: atom_id res chain seq x y z
N MET A 1 5.72 -50.27 -9.02
CA MET A 1 5.16 -49.12 -8.25
C MET A 1 6.28 -48.12 -7.94
N SER A 2 6.09 -46.89 -8.32
CA SER A 2 7.02 -45.84 -7.94
C SER A 2 6.74 -45.41 -6.48
N GLU A 3 7.78 -45.24 -5.70
CA GLU A 3 7.67 -44.72 -4.36
C GLU A 3 7.29 -43.25 -4.39
N SER A 4 6.52 -42.83 -3.40
CA SER A 4 6.18 -41.41 -3.21
C SER A 4 7.39 -40.66 -2.72
N TYR A 5 7.55 -39.43 -3.20
CA TYR A 5 8.60 -38.55 -2.71
C TYR A 5 8.40 -38.29 -1.21
N PRO A 6 9.42 -38.55 -0.36
CA PRO A 6 9.26 -38.42 1.10
C PRO A 6 8.93 -37.03 1.60
N LEU A 7 9.29 -35.99 0.85
CA LEU A 7 9.08 -34.58 1.20
C LEU A 7 7.89 -33.94 0.45
N ASP A 8 6.97 -34.75 -0.13
CA ASP A 8 5.79 -34.22 -0.84
C ASP A 8 4.90 -33.36 0.07
N ASN A 9 4.76 -33.72 1.35
CA ASN A 9 4.02 -32.91 2.31
C ASN A 9 4.67 -31.54 2.51
N LEU A 10 6.01 -31.51 2.56
CA LEU A 10 6.75 -30.25 2.68
C LEU A 10 6.59 -29.41 1.41
N LEU A 11 6.63 -30.02 0.24
CA LEU A 11 6.37 -29.35 -1.03
C LEU A 11 4.98 -28.71 -1.05
N SER A 12 3.95 -29.44 -0.61
CA SER A 12 2.58 -28.93 -0.51
C SER A 12 2.49 -27.72 0.42
N VAL A 13 3.19 -27.75 1.57
CA VAL A 13 3.24 -26.63 2.50
C VAL A 13 3.94 -25.41 1.86
N ARG A 14 5.02 -25.63 1.15
CA ARG A 14 5.76 -24.55 0.46
C ARG A 14 4.93 -23.91 -0.63
N LEU A 15 4.21 -24.72 -1.42
CA LEU A 15 3.29 -24.22 -2.45
C LEU A 15 2.14 -23.42 -1.85
N PHE A 16 1.58 -23.87 -0.74
CA PHE A 16 0.54 -23.14 -0.01
C PHE A 16 1.05 -21.78 0.48
N ARG A 17 2.26 -21.74 1.05
CA ARG A 17 2.90 -20.50 1.51
C ARG A 17 3.16 -19.53 0.36
N GLU A 18 3.56 -20.05 -0.80
CA GLU A 18 3.75 -19.25 -2.00
C GLU A 18 2.43 -18.61 -2.45
N GLU A 19 1.33 -19.38 -2.49
CA GLU A 19 0.02 -18.84 -2.82
C GLU A 19 -0.47 -17.80 -1.81
N THR A 20 -0.23 -18.05 -0.53
CA THR A 20 -0.56 -17.09 0.55
C THR A 20 0.23 -15.80 0.37
N ALA A 21 1.52 -15.88 0.04
CA ALA A 21 2.36 -14.73 -0.21
C ALA A 21 1.90 -13.93 -1.43
N LYS A 22 1.49 -14.59 -2.51
CA LYS A 22 0.91 -13.95 -3.70
C LYS A 22 -0.37 -13.19 -3.38
N ARG A 23 -1.24 -13.76 -2.55
CA ARG A 23 -2.45 -13.08 -2.07
C ARG A 23 -2.08 -11.84 -1.25
N GLY A 24 -1.04 -11.94 -0.45
CA GLY A 24 -0.52 -10.81 0.32
C GLY A 24 -0.11 -9.64 -0.56
N VAL A 25 0.51 -9.89 -1.71
CA VAL A 25 0.85 -8.86 -2.69
C VAL A 25 -0.43 -8.20 -3.24
N SER A 26 -1.43 -8.99 -3.61
CA SER A 26 -2.70 -8.46 -4.12
C SER A 26 -3.41 -7.56 -3.11
N VAL A 27 -3.43 -7.97 -1.83
CA VAL A 27 -4.01 -7.18 -0.75
C VAL A 27 -3.23 -5.88 -0.55
N ALA A 28 -1.91 -5.95 -0.54
CA ALA A 28 -1.04 -4.77 -0.38
C ALA A 28 -1.21 -3.79 -1.55
N GLN A 29 -1.32 -4.29 -2.78
CA GLN A 29 -1.56 -3.46 -3.97
C GLN A 29 -2.93 -2.77 -3.93
N ALA A 30 -3.97 -3.47 -3.46
CA ALA A 30 -5.30 -2.88 -3.28
C ALA A 30 -5.28 -1.76 -2.24
N SER A 31 -4.57 -1.97 -1.12
CA SER A 31 -4.41 -0.95 -0.07
C SER A 31 -3.65 0.28 -0.59
N LEU A 32 -2.62 0.07 -1.41
CA LEU A 32 -1.86 1.15 -2.03
C LEU A 32 -2.73 1.97 -2.98
N ARG A 33 -3.54 1.31 -3.79
CA ARG A 33 -4.46 1.98 -4.71
C ARG A 33 -5.45 2.86 -3.95
N GLU A 34 -6.06 2.33 -2.89
CA GLU A 34 -6.96 3.08 -2.02
C GLU A 34 -6.27 4.28 -1.38
N ALA A 35 -5.05 4.10 -0.88
CA ALA A 35 -4.27 5.19 -0.29
C ALA A 35 -3.97 6.29 -1.31
N ARG A 36 -3.64 5.94 -2.54
CA ARG A 36 -3.40 6.90 -3.63
C ARG A 36 -4.67 7.68 -4.01
N GLU A 37 -5.79 6.99 -4.09
CA GLU A 37 -7.08 7.63 -4.36
C GLU A 37 -7.45 8.61 -3.25
N ASN A 38 -7.25 8.23 -2.00
CA ASN A 38 -7.49 9.09 -0.85
C ASN A 38 -6.58 10.34 -0.88
N LEU A 39 -5.30 10.18 -1.22
CA LEU A 39 -4.38 11.30 -1.35
C LEU A 39 -4.85 12.29 -2.44
N GLU A 40 -5.24 11.79 -3.59
CA GLU A 40 -5.75 12.64 -4.67
C GLU A 40 -7.04 13.37 -4.26
N SER A 41 -7.95 12.70 -3.55
CA SER A 41 -9.15 13.32 -3.00
C SER A 41 -8.82 14.44 -2.01
N ARG A 42 -7.86 14.22 -1.11
CA ARG A 42 -7.44 15.23 -0.14
C ARG A 42 -6.79 16.44 -0.81
N LYS A 43 -5.99 16.22 -1.84
CA LYS A 43 -5.40 17.30 -2.64
C LYS A 43 -6.46 18.12 -3.35
N ALA A 44 -7.43 17.46 -3.96
CA ALA A 44 -8.53 18.12 -4.66
C ALA A 44 -9.40 18.94 -3.70
N GLU A 45 -9.71 18.40 -2.52
CA GLU A 45 -10.44 19.09 -1.47
C GLU A 45 -9.70 20.34 -0.98
N LEU A 46 -8.39 20.25 -0.79
CA LEU A 46 -7.57 21.38 -0.38
C LEU A 46 -7.56 22.49 -1.44
N GLU A 47 -7.40 22.11 -2.71
CA GLU A 47 -7.40 23.06 -3.82
C GLU A 47 -8.75 23.76 -3.95
N ALA A 48 -9.85 23.01 -3.89
CA ALA A 48 -11.20 23.55 -3.91
C ALA A 48 -11.46 24.48 -2.72
N TRP A 49 -11.00 24.10 -1.54
CA TRP A 49 -11.13 24.91 -0.33
C TRP A 49 -10.33 26.22 -0.43
N ARG A 50 -9.11 26.18 -0.98
CA ARG A 50 -8.28 27.38 -1.20
C ARG A 50 -8.97 28.36 -2.13
N LYS A 51 -9.58 27.85 -3.18
CA LYS A 51 -10.34 28.67 -4.11
C LYS A 51 -11.55 29.33 -3.43
N TRP A 52 -12.30 28.54 -2.67
CA TRP A 52 -13.40 29.04 -1.85
C TRP A 52 -12.93 30.10 -0.87
N ARG A 53 -11.81 29.85 -0.18
CA ARG A 53 -11.22 30.77 0.78
C ARG A 53 -10.90 32.12 0.14
N ASP A 54 -10.25 32.10 -1.00
CA ASP A 54 -9.87 33.34 -1.69
C ASP A 54 -11.10 34.18 -2.03
N GLU A 55 -12.14 33.56 -2.52
CA GLU A 55 -13.44 34.22 -2.80
C GLU A 55 -14.10 34.70 -1.52
N GLU A 56 -14.06 33.94 -0.46
CA GLU A 56 -14.65 34.27 0.85
C GLU A 56 -13.93 35.44 1.51
N VAL A 57 -12.60 35.47 1.46
CA VAL A 57 -11.81 36.58 1.99
C VAL A 57 -12.16 37.87 1.26
N GLU A 58 -12.30 37.82 -0.05
CA GLU A 58 -12.67 38.96 -0.86
C GLU A 58 -14.09 39.45 -0.51
N ARG A 59 -15.06 38.56 -0.34
CA ARG A 59 -16.42 38.91 0.12
C ARG A 59 -16.41 39.59 1.48
N ARG A 60 -15.62 39.09 2.42
CA ARG A 60 -15.49 39.65 3.76
C ARG A 60 -14.85 41.03 3.75
N TYR A 61 -13.86 41.25 2.88
CA TYR A 61 -13.27 42.57 2.68
C TYR A 61 -14.29 43.56 2.10
N ASP A 62 -14.98 43.17 1.06
CA ASP A 62 -16.00 44.00 0.41
C ASP A 62 -17.11 44.39 1.38
N ALA A 63 -17.50 43.48 2.27
CA ALA A 63 -18.48 43.76 3.30
C ALA A 63 -18.01 44.79 4.36
N LEU A 64 -16.69 44.90 4.55
CA LEU A 64 -16.09 45.89 5.45
C LEU A 64 -15.95 47.28 4.82
N ILE A 65 -15.67 47.31 3.52
CA ILE A 65 -15.48 48.57 2.76
C ILE A 65 -16.84 49.27 2.65
N GLY A 66 -16.88 50.52 3.11
CA GLY A 66 -18.10 51.32 3.05
C GLY A 66 -19.02 51.25 4.28
N THR A 67 -18.65 50.48 5.31
CA THR A 67 -19.35 50.46 6.57
C THR A 67 -18.51 51.16 7.65
N LYS A 68 -19.17 51.80 8.65
CA LYS A 68 -18.46 52.28 9.84
C LYS A 68 -17.93 51.05 10.58
N LEU A 69 -16.62 51.02 10.85
CA LEU A 69 -15.95 49.89 11.48
C LEU A 69 -15.79 50.15 12.97
N PRO A 70 -16.69 49.66 13.84
CA PRO A 70 -16.37 49.55 15.26
C PRO A 70 -15.16 48.61 15.46
N ILE A 71 -14.33 48.91 16.44
CA ILE A 71 -13.13 48.09 16.74
C ILE A 71 -13.49 46.61 16.88
N GLY A 72 -14.67 46.31 17.49
CA GLY A 72 -15.16 44.94 17.65
C GLY A 72 -15.35 44.16 16.33
N LYS A 73 -15.85 44.84 15.27
CA LYS A 73 -16.02 44.20 13.94
C LYS A 73 -14.69 43.92 13.26
N LEU A 74 -13.73 44.82 13.41
CA LEU A 74 -12.38 44.61 12.87
C LEU A 74 -11.68 43.47 13.58
N THR A 75 -11.81 43.35 14.88
CA THR A 75 -11.27 42.24 15.66
C THR A 75 -11.91 40.91 15.22
N ALA A 76 -13.23 40.89 15.09
CA ALA A 76 -13.93 39.68 14.60
C ALA A 76 -13.50 39.27 13.18
N PHE A 77 -13.31 40.24 12.29
CA PHE A 77 -12.78 40.00 10.95
C PHE A 77 -11.39 39.36 11.00
N ASN A 78 -10.47 39.95 11.78
CA ASN A 78 -9.09 39.42 11.90
C ASN A 78 -9.08 38.02 12.50
N GLN A 79 -9.94 37.74 13.51
CA GLN A 79 -10.10 36.41 14.09
C GLN A 79 -10.62 35.42 13.06
N GLY A 80 -11.57 35.81 12.21
CA GLY A 80 -12.11 34.99 11.13
C GLY A 80 -11.04 34.64 10.09
N ILE A 81 -10.20 35.60 9.71
CA ILE A 81 -9.08 35.35 8.79
C ILE A 81 -8.05 34.41 9.42
N ALA A 82 -7.75 34.57 10.71
CA ALA A 82 -6.84 33.67 11.42
C ALA A 82 -7.39 32.23 11.47
N ARG A 83 -8.69 32.04 11.63
CA ARG A 83 -9.33 30.72 11.60
C ARG A 83 -9.22 30.07 10.21
N LEU A 84 -9.35 30.86 9.15
CA LEU A 84 -9.16 30.35 7.78
C LEU A 84 -7.71 29.88 7.57
N ALA A 85 -6.74 30.61 8.13
CA ALA A 85 -5.34 30.19 8.07
C ALA A 85 -5.10 28.87 8.84
N ASP A 86 -5.71 28.72 10.00
CA ASP A 86 -5.64 27.48 10.79
C ASP A 86 -6.29 26.31 10.05
N ASP A 87 -7.43 26.54 9.41
CA ASP A 87 -8.11 25.56 8.57
C ASP A 87 -7.24 25.10 7.40
N GLU A 88 -6.54 26.02 6.77
CA GLU A 88 -5.60 25.65 5.68
C GLU A 88 -4.50 24.74 6.20
N LEU A 89 -3.90 25.07 7.32
CA LEU A 89 -2.86 24.25 7.94
C LEU A 89 -3.36 22.85 8.26
N ALA A 90 -4.57 22.72 8.81
CA ALA A 90 -5.17 21.43 9.12
C ALA A 90 -5.43 20.59 7.84
N ARG A 91 -5.92 21.23 6.79
CA ARG A 91 -6.17 20.56 5.51
C ARG A 91 -4.88 20.15 4.79
N ALA A 92 -3.86 21.02 4.85
CA ALA A 92 -2.52 20.70 4.32
C ALA A 92 -1.89 19.56 5.11
N ALA A 93 -2.03 19.54 6.43
CA ALA A 93 -1.54 18.45 7.28
C ALA A 93 -2.24 17.12 6.93
N ALA A 94 -3.53 17.14 6.61
CA ALA A 94 -4.27 15.95 6.18
C ALA A 94 -3.72 15.41 4.85
N VAL A 95 -3.34 16.28 3.91
CA VAL A 95 -2.68 15.87 2.66
C VAL A 95 -1.33 15.22 2.96
N ASP A 96 -0.52 15.82 3.80
CA ASP A 96 0.79 15.28 4.19
C ASP A 96 0.66 13.91 4.85
N LYS A 97 -0.32 13.73 5.72
CA LYS A 97 -0.60 12.46 6.37
C LYS A 97 -1.03 11.39 5.35
N SER A 98 -1.85 11.76 4.38
CA SER A 98 -2.26 10.85 3.30
C SER A 98 -1.08 10.46 2.42
N ALA A 99 -0.17 11.40 2.14
CA ALA A 99 1.06 11.12 1.40
C ALA A 99 1.98 10.15 2.15
N GLU A 100 2.06 10.29 3.47
CA GLU A 100 2.82 9.37 4.32
C GLU A 100 2.20 7.97 4.31
N THR A 101 0.88 7.88 4.35
CA THR A 101 0.17 6.60 4.23
C THR A 101 0.47 5.92 2.90
N VAL A 102 0.54 6.66 1.80
CA VAL A 102 0.94 6.11 0.49
C VAL A 102 2.34 5.52 0.57
N ARG A 103 3.31 6.24 1.16
CA ARG A 103 4.68 5.72 1.33
C ARG A 103 4.72 4.44 2.15
N THR A 104 3.96 4.38 3.23
CA THR A 104 3.85 3.17 4.05
C THR A 104 3.26 2.01 3.26
N CYS A 105 2.23 2.24 2.46
CA CYS A 105 1.63 1.22 1.61
C CYS A 105 2.56 0.77 0.49
N GLU A 106 3.35 1.67 -0.09
CA GLU A 106 4.38 1.32 -1.08
C GLU A 106 5.41 0.36 -0.48
N LYS A 107 5.85 0.62 0.74
CA LYS A 107 6.78 -0.26 1.45
C LYS A 107 6.15 -1.63 1.71
N LYS A 108 4.89 -1.67 2.11
CA LYS A 108 4.17 -2.94 2.33
C LYS A 108 4.08 -3.79 1.06
N VAL A 109 3.89 -3.16 -0.10
CA VAL A 109 3.91 -3.85 -1.39
C VAL A 109 5.30 -4.45 -1.65
N GLU A 110 6.37 -3.69 -1.43
CA GLU A 110 7.73 -4.18 -1.61
C GLU A 110 8.04 -5.34 -0.65
N ASP A 111 7.64 -5.23 0.60
CA ASP A 111 7.82 -6.29 1.60
C ASP A 111 7.03 -7.56 1.20
N ALA A 112 5.80 -7.40 0.71
CA ALA A 112 4.98 -8.52 0.25
C ALA A 112 5.60 -9.21 -0.97
N LYS A 113 6.16 -8.46 -1.92
CA LYS A 113 6.89 -9.00 -3.07
C LYS A 113 8.14 -9.77 -2.65
N ALA A 114 8.86 -9.27 -1.65
CA ALA A 114 10.01 -9.97 -1.09
C ALA A 114 9.63 -11.32 -0.48
N LEU A 115 8.48 -11.38 0.20
CA LEU A 115 7.97 -12.65 0.75
C LEU A 115 7.62 -13.66 -0.35
N VAL A 116 7.04 -13.21 -1.47
CA VAL A 116 6.78 -14.06 -2.63
C VAL A 116 8.10 -14.60 -3.19
N HIS A 117 9.10 -13.76 -3.33
CA HIS A 117 10.42 -14.16 -3.83
C HIS A 117 11.03 -15.25 -2.94
N THR A 118 11.03 -15.05 -1.64
CA THR A 118 11.53 -16.05 -0.67
C THR A 118 10.74 -17.35 -0.75
N ALA A 119 9.41 -17.27 -0.82
CA ALA A 119 8.55 -18.46 -0.91
C ALA A 119 8.82 -19.24 -2.19
N ARG A 120 9.00 -18.55 -3.32
CA ARG A 120 9.35 -19.18 -4.62
C ARG A 120 10.71 -19.86 -4.57
N GLN A 121 11.70 -19.25 -3.95
CA GLN A 121 13.01 -19.85 -3.75
C GLN A 121 12.91 -21.13 -2.93
N ASN A 122 12.14 -21.10 -1.84
CA ASN A 122 11.93 -22.26 -0.98
C ASN A 122 11.22 -23.40 -1.73
N THR A 123 10.21 -23.09 -2.54
CA THR A 123 9.52 -24.05 -3.37
C THR A 123 10.48 -24.65 -4.43
N ALA A 124 11.26 -23.80 -5.10
CA ALA A 124 12.22 -24.22 -6.13
C ALA A 124 13.26 -25.17 -5.56
N LYS A 125 13.73 -24.95 -4.33
CA LYS A 125 14.69 -25.86 -3.68
C LYS A 125 14.12 -27.25 -3.49
N ILE A 126 12.87 -27.36 -3.04
CA ILE A 126 12.21 -28.65 -2.84
C ILE A 126 11.92 -29.33 -4.20
N GLU A 127 11.48 -28.58 -5.19
CA GLU A 127 11.24 -29.12 -6.53
C GLU A 127 12.54 -29.64 -7.16
N ALA A 128 13.65 -28.93 -7.01
CA ALA A 128 14.96 -29.37 -7.49
C ALA A 128 15.40 -30.65 -6.78
N HIS A 129 15.20 -30.73 -5.46
CA HIS A 129 15.50 -31.93 -4.70
C HIS A 129 14.64 -33.12 -5.13
N LYS A 130 13.36 -32.89 -5.36
CA LYS A 130 12.43 -33.91 -5.87
C LYS A 130 12.88 -34.44 -7.23
N ALA A 131 13.30 -33.55 -8.14
CA ALA A 131 13.79 -33.94 -9.45
C ALA A 131 15.02 -34.85 -9.35
N LEU A 132 15.99 -34.50 -8.48
CA LEU A 132 17.18 -35.32 -8.23
C LEU A 132 16.81 -36.67 -7.61
N TRP A 133 15.92 -36.68 -6.65
CA TRP A 133 15.44 -37.91 -6.02
C TRP A 133 14.78 -38.85 -7.05
N SER A 134 13.92 -38.33 -7.90
CA SER A 134 13.23 -39.07 -8.94
C SER A 134 14.23 -39.67 -9.96
N GLU A 135 15.25 -38.92 -10.32
CA GLU A 135 16.31 -39.38 -11.21
C GLU A 135 17.14 -40.51 -10.60
N ASP A 136 17.52 -40.35 -9.32
CA ASP A 136 18.26 -41.37 -8.61
C ASP A 136 17.45 -42.65 -8.44
N LEU A 137 16.18 -42.55 -8.11
CA LEU A 137 15.26 -43.67 -7.97
C LEU A 137 15.15 -44.44 -9.30
N LYS A 138 15.03 -43.73 -10.40
CA LYS A 138 14.99 -44.32 -11.77
C LYS A 138 16.28 -45.06 -12.09
N LYS A 139 17.44 -44.53 -11.74
CA LYS A 139 18.74 -45.16 -11.90
C LYS A 139 18.86 -46.45 -11.09
N GLU A 140 18.38 -46.45 -9.84
CA GLU A 140 18.37 -47.63 -8.99
C GLU A 140 17.44 -48.73 -9.52
N GLU A 141 16.26 -48.37 -10.05
CA GLU A 141 15.35 -49.33 -10.68
C GLU A 141 15.97 -49.93 -11.91
N GLU A 142 16.64 -49.14 -12.75
CA GLU A 142 17.37 -49.64 -13.94
C GLU A 142 18.51 -50.58 -13.56
N ARG A 143 19.26 -50.31 -12.48
CA ARG A 143 20.29 -51.20 -11.96
C ARG A 143 19.73 -52.51 -11.47
N ALA A 144 18.59 -52.44 -10.74
CA ALA A 144 17.94 -53.65 -10.28
C ALA A 144 17.43 -54.52 -11.40
N GLU A 145 16.88 -53.95 -12.46
CA GLU A 145 16.46 -54.68 -13.66
C GLU A 145 17.65 -55.34 -14.40
N ALA A 146 18.77 -54.62 -14.46
CA ALA A 146 19.99 -55.15 -15.13
C ALA A 146 20.62 -56.32 -14.39
N VAL A 147 20.43 -56.42 -13.08
CA VAL A 147 21.00 -57.48 -12.23
C VAL A 147 20.06 -58.72 -12.17
N SER A 148 18.78 -58.55 -12.40
CA SER A 148 17.84 -59.67 -12.47
C SER A 148 17.75 -60.23 -13.87
#